data_fe2d0ca146dcbfb62f40547273c3bbba
#
_entry.id   fe2d0ca146dcbfb62f40547273c3bbba
#
_cell.length_a   1.000
_cell.length_b   1.000
_cell.length_c   1.000
_cell.angle_alpha   90.00
_cell.angle_beta   90.00
_cell.angle_gamma   90.00
#
_symmetry.space_group_name_H-M   'P 1'
#
loop_
_entity.id
_entity.type
_entity.pdbx_description
1 polymer ?
#
loop_
_entity_poly.entity_id
_entity_poly.type
_entity_poly.pdbx_seq_one_letter_code
_entity_poly.pdbx_strand_id
1 'polypeptide(L)'
;MRELFCASVLAVIFTLSARAQVVVLNDNMLSGRMSEVKTSVLDSLTSEPISFASVYVIPSKDTVITNFTLSDDKGSAKLEEVPFGSYVFHVEMMGYRPYTKHVYFRDRVVDMGTVRLQQDEKFLSAAVVSDVGNPIVIKKDTVEFSASSYQVGTNAMLKDLIRRMPGMEITVDGKVKFNGEAIDKLTVGGRTFFFNDQSAALNNLPAAVVDKIRVIDRASEESRATGVQDGSREKVLDVALKKEYEKGWFGNVGLKGGSTLSGRDEPLRDNRGLLFSGNALASAYSEKDQVTVIGNAQNIDDSGMTISILDDSGDFISLNQGLSTTAQIGVNANTSRIKDVETTVAANYKYADTDSGNRRERTTFQQDGDILSLQDNRGKQYSQSFTANAEMRKEKGDIWFHVSPQIKYGKTDTFGQTSSKTSSAGTSLNSSEGSTGDFSTSRSAALNSDLTFRNLFGTKGRSLRLYVSGGYEDKGGNSFENSVFRSTAGEESHDLRYLNDEKAYSAGGSLRYVEPLGDKWKLTAAAQLNFSKSDISRDASDMSGHNDFYSSLSNSRYIAQNYDLTAQYTFNERSFISLGAKTSGMLNETWSRSYGVAATTGEG
;
A
#
# COMPACT_ATOMS: atom_id res chain seq x y z
N MET A 1 41.25 17.95 24.89
CA MET A 1 40.56 19.03 24.14
C MET A 1 39.71 18.52 22.97
N ARG A 2 40.05 17.42 22.30
CA ARG A 2 39.24 16.87 21.21
C ARG A 2 37.94 16.16 21.65
N GLU A 3 37.95 15.56 22.83
CA GLU A 3 36.76 14.86 23.36
C GLU A 3 35.72 15.79 24.02
N LEU A 4 36.15 16.94 24.51
CA LEU A 4 35.24 17.96 25.04
C LEU A 4 34.52 18.76 23.94
N PHE A 5 35.14 18.81 22.74
CA PHE A 5 34.53 19.49 21.58
C PHE A 5 33.44 18.62 20.91
N CYS A 6 33.61 17.30 20.88
CA CYS A 6 32.58 16.39 20.40
C CYS A 6 31.37 16.31 21.33
N ALA A 7 31.58 16.36 22.65
CA ALA A 7 30.48 16.34 23.62
C ALA A 7 29.64 17.62 23.58
N SER A 8 30.26 18.77 23.33
CA SER A 8 29.55 20.06 23.24
C SER A 8 28.79 20.18 21.90
N VAL A 9 29.28 19.63 20.79
CA VAL A 9 28.59 19.61 19.52
C VAL A 9 27.41 18.64 19.56
N LEU A 10 27.55 17.48 20.22
CA LEU A 10 26.42 16.55 20.40
C LEU A 10 25.32 17.14 21.31
N ALA A 11 25.70 17.89 22.37
CA ALA A 11 24.74 18.55 23.24
C ALA A 11 23.97 19.69 22.55
N VAL A 12 24.62 20.42 21.63
CA VAL A 12 23.98 21.47 20.83
C VAL A 12 23.06 20.88 19.75
N ILE A 13 23.44 19.75 19.15
CA ILE A 13 22.57 19.04 18.18
C ILE A 13 21.34 18.45 18.89
N PHE A 14 21.49 17.92 20.13
CA PHE A 14 20.37 17.41 20.90
C PHE A 14 19.41 18.51 21.39
N THR A 15 19.91 19.71 21.69
CA THR A 15 19.07 20.84 22.09
C THR A 15 18.40 21.55 20.91
N LEU A 16 18.97 21.51 19.69
CA LEU A 16 18.32 22.01 18.49
C LEU A 16 17.27 21.03 17.94
N SER A 17 17.49 19.72 18.07
CA SER A 17 16.49 18.72 17.68
C SER A 17 15.22 18.78 18.53
N ALA A 18 15.35 19.13 19.82
CA ALA A 18 14.21 19.29 20.73
C ALA A 18 13.36 20.55 20.43
N ARG A 19 13.88 21.52 19.68
CA ARG A 19 13.13 22.73 19.30
C ARG A 19 12.50 22.66 17.90
N ALA A 20 12.99 21.79 17.02
CA ALA A 20 12.40 21.57 15.68
C ALA A 20 11.14 20.69 15.68
N GLN A 21 10.83 20.02 16.81
CA GLN A 21 9.59 19.25 16.99
C GLN A 21 8.35 20.08 17.33
N VAL A 22 8.42 21.40 17.35
CA VAL A 22 7.34 22.29 17.86
C VAL A 22 6.47 22.86 16.73
N VAL A 23 6.61 22.49 15.48
CA VAL A 23 5.91 23.20 14.39
C VAL A 23 4.82 22.38 13.66
N VAL A 24 4.41 21.24 14.18
CA VAL A 24 3.17 20.59 13.67
C VAL A 24 2.35 20.07 14.84
N LEU A 25 1.86 20.98 15.65
CA LEU A 25 0.88 20.61 16.65
C LEU A 25 -0.44 21.32 16.32
N ASN A 26 -1.37 20.53 15.82
CA ASN A 26 -2.78 20.86 15.90
C ASN A 26 -3.11 21.16 17.38
N ASP A 27 -3.89 22.20 17.68
CA ASP A 27 -4.23 22.66 19.03
C ASP A 27 -4.70 21.55 20.00
N ASN A 28 -5.15 20.41 19.48
CA ASN A 28 -5.50 19.22 20.26
C ASN A 28 -4.30 18.38 20.74
N MET A 29 -3.08 18.60 20.22
CA MET A 29 -1.86 17.91 20.70
C MET A 29 -1.14 18.68 21.82
N LEU A 30 -1.44 19.94 22.02
CA LEU A 30 -0.85 20.74 23.11
C LEU A 30 -1.55 20.55 24.47
N SER A 31 -2.71 19.92 24.50
CA SER A 31 -3.34 19.43 25.74
C SER A 31 -2.82 18.05 26.20
N GLY A 32 -1.77 17.55 25.60
CA GLY A 32 -1.09 16.25 25.62
C GLY A 32 -0.83 15.58 26.96
N ARG A 33 -1.81 15.49 27.82
CA ARG A 33 -1.81 14.55 28.93
C ARG A 33 -2.57 13.31 28.50
N MET A 34 -1.85 12.21 28.30
CA MET A 34 -2.38 10.92 27.90
C MET A 34 -2.38 9.97 29.10
N SER A 35 -3.41 9.15 29.20
CA SER A 35 -3.53 8.08 30.17
C SER A 35 -3.19 6.74 29.53
N GLU A 36 -2.52 5.90 30.28
CA GLU A 36 -2.43 4.47 30.07
C GLU A 36 -3.47 3.80 30.97
N VAL A 37 -4.46 3.10 30.38
CA VAL A 37 -5.55 2.47 31.13
C VAL A 37 -5.34 0.96 31.15
N LYS A 38 -5.27 0.39 32.36
CA LYS A 38 -5.08 -1.05 32.58
C LYS A 38 -6.34 -1.67 33.18
N THR A 39 -6.62 -2.91 32.81
CA THR A 39 -7.70 -3.71 33.40
C THR A 39 -7.39 -5.20 33.27
N SER A 40 -8.02 -6.03 34.11
CA SER A 40 -8.06 -7.48 33.96
C SER A 40 -9.49 -7.93 33.77
N VAL A 41 -9.76 -8.83 32.82
CA VAL A 41 -11.07 -9.32 32.49
C VAL A 41 -11.20 -10.79 32.91
N LEU A 42 -12.10 -11.09 33.82
CA LEU A 42 -12.34 -12.44 34.33
C LEU A 42 -13.81 -12.83 34.17
N ASP A 43 -14.07 -14.14 34.06
CA ASP A 43 -15.41 -14.70 34.19
C ASP A 43 -15.88 -14.56 35.64
N SER A 44 -17.12 -14.12 35.83
CA SER A 44 -17.67 -13.84 37.15
C SER A 44 -17.96 -15.09 37.97
N LEU A 45 -18.17 -16.25 37.33
CA LEU A 45 -18.49 -17.52 37.98
C LEU A 45 -17.23 -18.35 38.22
N THR A 46 -16.40 -18.55 37.18
CA THR A 46 -15.23 -19.41 37.24
C THR A 46 -13.98 -18.68 37.74
N SER A 47 -13.98 -17.34 37.69
CA SER A 47 -12.81 -16.48 37.94
C SER A 47 -11.64 -16.77 36.97
N GLU A 48 -11.87 -17.47 35.89
CA GLU A 48 -10.87 -17.69 34.84
C GLU A 48 -10.68 -16.44 33.98
N PRO A 49 -9.46 -16.20 33.47
CA PRO A 49 -9.21 -15.07 32.57
C PRO A 49 -9.96 -15.23 31.26
N ILE A 50 -10.56 -14.15 30.78
CA ILE A 50 -11.21 -14.09 29.48
C ILE A 50 -10.24 -13.48 28.47
N SER A 51 -9.76 -14.31 27.54
CA SER A 51 -8.92 -13.88 26.44
C SER A 51 -9.75 -13.24 25.34
N PHE A 52 -9.17 -12.23 24.64
CA PHE A 52 -9.79 -11.55 23.50
C PHE A 52 -11.10 -10.80 23.82
N ALA A 53 -11.33 -10.42 25.08
CA ALA A 53 -12.38 -9.48 25.39
C ALA A 53 -12.04 -8.10 24.82
N SER A 54 -13.00 -7.47 24.15
CA SER A 54 -12.87 -6.13 23.62
C SER A 54 -12.92 -5.10 24.74
N VAL A 55 -11.88 -4.29 24.88
CA VAL A 55 -11.77 -3.20 25.83
C VAL A 55 -11.58 -1.89 25.08
N TYR A 56 -12.52 -0.94 25.25
CA TYR A 56 -12.46 0.32 24.51
C TYR A 56 -13.12 1.47 25.28
N VAL A 57 -12.86 2.70 24.84
CA VAL A 57 -13.41 3.91 25.41
C VAL A 57 -14.07 4.80 24.37
N ILE A 58 -15.19 5.39 24.76
CA ILE A 58 -15.97 6.35 23.96
C ILE A 58 -16.02 7.67 24.74
N PRO A 59 -15.65 8.83 24.18
CA PRO A 59 -15.82 10.11 24.87
C PRO A 59 -17.29 10.33 25.27
N SER A 60 -17.57 10.81 26.49
CA SER A 60 -18.94 10.94 27.00
C SER A 60 -19.85 11.88 26.18
N LYS A 61 -19.28 12.71 25.31
CA LYS A 61 -19.99 13.63 24.41
C LYS A 61 -20.01 13.16 22.96
N ASP A 62 -19.46 11.98 22.69
CA ASP A 62 -19.32 11.42 21.36
C ASP A 62 -19.91 10.00 21.34
N THR A 63 -20.02 9.41 20.16
CA THR A 63 -20.45 8.02 19.95
C THR A 63 -19.36 7.19 19.27
N VAL A 64 -18.17 7.76 19.11
CA VAL A 64 -17.05 7.14 18.38
C VAL A 64 -16.03 6.56 19.36
N ILE A 65 -15.61 5.32 19.11
CA ILE A 65 -14.51 4.67 19.84
C ILE A 65 -13.21 5.43 19.54
N THR A 66 -12.51 5.88 20.60
CA THR A 66 -11.22 6.58 20.43
C THR A 66 -10.03 5.67 20.61
N ASN A 67 -10.09 4.75 21.58
CA ASN A 67 -9.01 3.81 21.89
C ASN A 67 -9.60 2.43 22.14
N PHE A 68 -8.88 1.40 21.67
CA PHE A 68 -9.31 0.01 21.72
C PHE A 68 -8.12 -0.93 21.95
N THR A 69 -8.37 -2.01 22.67
CA THR A 69 -7.43 -3.13 22.86
C THR A 69 -8.19 -4.44 23.10
N LEU A 70 -7.48 -5.55 23.07
CA LEU A 70 -8.01 -6.86 23.47
C LEU A 70 -7.31 -7.36 24.71
N SER A 71 -8.01 -8.14 25.54
CA SER A 71 -7.37 -8.85 26.63
C SER A 71 -6.50 -10.00 26.10
N ASP A 72 -5.36 -10.17 26.74
CA ASP A 72 -4.42 -11.27 26.45
C ASP A 72 -4.89 -12.62 27.05
N ASP A 73 -4.08 -13.66 26.91
CA ASP A 73 -4.38 -15.01 27.44
C ASP A 73 -4.51 -15.06 28.97
N LYS A 74 -4.07 -14.01 29.67
CA LYS A 74 -4.20 -13.85 31.11
C LYS A 74 -5.35 -12.92 31.51
N GLY A 75 -6.15 -12.52 30.50
CA GLY A 75 -7.25 -11.57 30.69
C GLY A 75 -6.80 -10.12 30.89
N SER A 76 -5.52 -9.80 30.74
CA SER A 76 -5.00 -8.44 30.91
C SER A 76 -5.22 -7.61 29.65
N ALA A 77 -5.64 -6.37 29.80
CA ALA A 77 -5.83 -5.42 28.70
C ALA A 77 -5.25 -4.06 29.05
N LYS A 78 -4.65 -3.39 28.04
CA LYS A 78 -3.98 -2.09 28.18
C LYS A 78 -4.39 -1.18 27.02
N LEU A 79 -5.02 -0.04 27.35
CA LEU A 79 -5.24 1.04 26.40
C LEU A 79 -4.13 2.07 26.55
N GLU A 80 -3.45 2.38 25.48
CA GLU A 80 -2.38 3.37 25.43
C GLU A 80 -2.89 4.67 24.80
N GLU A 81 -2.26 5.79 25.16
CA GLU A 81 -2.49 7.10 24.55
C GLU A 81 -3.95 7.59 24.61
N VAL A 82 -4.67 7.30 25.69
CA VAL A 82 -6.02 7.82 25.89
C VAL A 82 -5.94 9.28 26.37
N PRO A 83 -6.45 10.27 25.62
CA PRO A 83 -6.43 11.68 26.06
C PRO A 83 -7.17 11.86 27.39
N PHE A 84 -6.72 12.82 28.22
CA PHE A 84 -7.45 13.16 29.44
C PHE A 84 -8.86 13.66 29.12
N GLY A 85 -9.85 13.15 29.83
CA GLY A 85 -11.25 13.51 29.56
C GLY A 85 -12.26 12.57 30.20
N SER A 86 -13.52 12.83 29.89
CA SER A 86 -14.66 12.02 30.33
C SER A 86 -15.02 10.99 29.28
N TYR A 87 -15.06 9.72 29.67
CA TYR A 87 -15.29 8.59 28.79
C TYR A 87 -16.32 7.62 29.36
N VAL A 88 -16.91 6.84 28.47
CA VAL A 88 -17.57 5.58 28.80
C VAL A 88 -16.58 4.46 28.48
N PHE A 89 -16.15 3.74 29.49
CA PHE A 89 -15.29 2.58 29.39
C PHE A 89 -16.13 1.34 29.19
N HIS A 90 -15.80 0.55 28.17
CA HIS A 90 -16.52 -0.66 27.79
C HIS A 90 -15.61 -1.88 27.84
N VAL A 91 -16.18 -3.00 28.32
CA VAL A 91 -15.58 -4.32 28.20
C VAL A 91 -16.65 -5.29 27.71
N GLU A 92 -16.39 -5.95 26.59
CA GLU A 92 -17.35 -6.82 25.94
C GLU A 92 -16.73 -8.13 25.47
N MET A 93 -17.48 -9.22 25.59
CA MET A 93 -17.11 -10.53 25.09
C MET A 93 -18.37 -11.29 24.66
N MET A 94 -18.29 -12.01 23.54
CA MET A 94 -19.42 -12.80 23.05
C MET A 94 -19.83 -13.87 24.09
N GLY A 95 -21.12 -13.93 24.39
CA GLY A 95 -21.68 -14.83 25.43
C GLY A 95 -21.68 -14.24 26.83
N TYR A 96 -21.25 -13.00 26.99
CA TYR A 96 -21.23 -12.27 28.26
C TYR A 96 -22.03 -10.98 28.18
N ARG A 97 -22.54 -10.53 29.31
CA ARG A 97 -23.17 -9.19 29.40
C ARG A 97 -22.09 -8.10 29.32
N PRO A 98 -22.31 -7.07 28.45
CA PRO A 98 -21.38 -5.95 28.35
C PRO A 98 -21.22 -5.23 29.70
N TYR A 99 -19.98 -4.88 30.03
CA TYR A 99 -19.66 -4.03 31.16
C TYR A 99 -19.41 -2.61 30.66
N THR A 100 -20.08 -1.64 31.26
CA THR A 100 -19.92 -0.22 30.93
C THR A 100 -19.74 0.60 32.21
N LYS A 101 -18.85 1.60 32.16
CA LYS A 101 -18.59 2.50 33.29
C LYS A 101 -18.20 3.88 32.80
N HIS A 102 -18.85 4.92 33.34
CA HIS A 102 -18.44 6.30 33.14
C HIS A 102 -17.18 6.60 33.96
N VAL A 103 -16.14 7.12 33.33
CA VAL A 103 -14.83 7.37 33.93
C VAL A 103 -14.29 8.72 33.45
N TYR A 104 -13.60 9.41 34.34
CA TYR A 104 -12.83 10.60 33.99
C TYR A 104 -11.34 10.30 34.12
N PHE A 105 -10.62 10.27 33.01
CA PHE A 105 -9.19 10.04 32.99
C PHE A 105 -8.43 11.35 33.19
N ARG A 106 -7.57 11.40 34.22
CA ARG A 106 -6.77 12.57 34.59
C ARG A 106 -5.34 12.21 35.03
N ASP A 107 -5.08 10.92 35.23
CA ASP A 107 -3.79 10.43 35.70
C ASP A 107 -3.07 9.69 34.55
N ARG A 108 -1.72 9.71 34.58
CA ARG A 108 -0.90 9.07 33.55
C ARG A 108 -1.12 7.56 33.44
N VAL A 109 -1.39 6.91 34.57
CA VAL A 109 -1.73 5.47 34.61
C VAL A 109 -3.01 5.35 35.40
N VAL A 110 -4.02 4.74 34.79
CA VAL A 110 -5.32 4.48 35.40
C VAL A 110 -5.52 2.98 35.46
N ASP A 111 -5.64 2.43 36.64
CA ASP A 111 -6.00 1.04 36.85
C ASP A 111 -7.52 0.93 37.09
N MET A 112 -8.20 0.31 36.12
CA MET A 112 -9.65 0.05 36.22
C MET A 112 -9.96 -1.15 37.09
N GLY A 113 -8.92 -1.87 37.55
CA GLY A 113 -9.06 -3.09 38.35
C GLY A 113 -9.56 -4.28 37.53
N THR A 114 -10.14 -5.24 38.25
CA THR A 114 -10.66 -6.47 37.64
C THR A 114 -12.12 -6.28 37.24
N VAL A 115 -12.39 -6.36 35.95
CA VAL A 115 -13.76 -6.43 35.39
C VAL A 115 -14.20 -7.90 35.35
N ARG A 116 -15.31 -8.20 36.01
CA ARG A 116 -15.92 -9.54 36.01
C ARG A 116 -17.12 -9.55 35.08
N LEU A 117 -17.00 -10.26 33.97
CA LEU A 117 -18.09 -10.40 33.02
C LEU A 117 -19.01 -11.58 33.42
N GLN A 118 -20.30 -11.34 33.41
CA GLN A 118 -21.30 -12.35 33.71
C GLN A 118 -21.78 -13.01 32.41
N GLN A 119 -21.80 -14.34 32.37
CA GLN A 119 -22.34 -15.08 31.23
C GLN A 119 -23.84 -14.74 31.03
N ASP A 120 -24.25 -14.52 29.79
CA ASP A 120 -25.64 -14.23 29.44
C ASP A 120 -26.34 -15.45 28.84
N GLU A 121 -27.07 -16.19 29.69
CA GLU A 121 -27.80 -17.39 29.28
C GLU A 121 -28.87 -17.13 28.21
N LYS A 122 -29.30 -15.88 28.02
CA LYS A 122 -30.28 -15.52 26.98
C LYS A 122 -29.69 -15.42 25.57
N PHE A 123 -28.39 -15.35 25.45
CA PHE A 123 -27.71 -15.28 24.14
C PHE A 123 -27.76 -16.61 23.37
N LEU A 124 -28.07 -17.71 24.02
CA LEU A 124 -28.19 -19.03 23.40
C LEU A 124 -29.58 -19.30 22.79
N SER A 125 -30.59 -18.49 23.05
CA SER A 125 -31.96 -18.80 22.63
C SER A 125 -32.71 -17.73 21.85
N ALA A 126 -32.18 -16.54 21.62
CA ALA A 126 -32.86 -15.55 20.78
C ALA A 126 -31.85 -14.58 20.13
N ALA A 127 -31.75 -14.62 18.82
CA ALA A 127 -31.23 -13.49 18.06
C ALA A 127 -32.20 -12.31 18.23
N VAL A 128 -32.06 -11.55 19.30
CA VAL A 128 -32.72 -10.25 19.42
C VAL A 128 -31.86 -9.24 18.72
N VAL A 129 -32.32 -8.78 17.57
CA VAL A 129 -31.77 -7.62 16.86
C VAL A 129 -31.98 -6.40 17.76
N SER A 130 -31.00 -6.03 18.56
CA SER A 130 -30.87 -4.68 19.09
C SER A 130 -30.15 -3.83 18.06
N ASP A 131 -30.73 -2.68 17.74
CA ASP A 131 -30.31 -1.76 16.66
C ASP A 131 -28.94 -1.10 16.91
N VAL A 132 -28.26 -1.43 18.00
CA VAL A 132 -26.88 -1.05 18.32
C VAL A 132 -26.12 -2.34 18.62
N GLY A 133 -25.64 -3.00 17.55
CA GLY A 133 -24.79 -4.18 17.65
C GLY A 133 -23.44 -3.84 18.25
N ASN A 134 -22.76 -4.87 18.80
CA ASN A 134 -21.39 -4.76 19.26
C ASN A 134 -20.51 -4.17 18.14
N PRO A 135 -19.86 -3.02 18.33
CA PRO A 135 -19.10 -2.34 17.27
C PRO A 135 -17.98 -3.18 16.69
N ILE A 136 -17.43 -4.11 17.48
CA ILE A 136 -16.34 -5.00 17.10
C ILE A 136 -16.65 -6.41 17.58
N VAL A 137 -16.61 -7.36 16.67
CA VAL A 137 -16.80 -8.78 16.97
C VAL A 137 -15.56 -9.54 16.52
N ILE A 138 -14.94 -10.26 17.45
CA ILE A 138 -13.75 -11.07 17.16
C ILE A 138 -14.15 -12.54 17.11
N LYS A 139 -13.81 -13.16 15.99
CA LYS A 139 -13.91 -14.60 15.77
C LYS A 139 -12.50 -15.16 15.64
N LYS A 140 -12.34 -16.47 15.67
CA LYS A 140 -11.04 -17.19 15.67
C LYS A 140 -9.96 -16.56 14.74
N ASP A 141 -10.34 -16.09 13.57
CA ASP A 141 -9.45 -15.59 12.50
C ASP A 141 -10.00 -14.34 11.80
N THR A 142 -11.01 -13.72 12.38
CA THR A 142 -11.72 -12.59 11.77
C THR A 142 -12.06 -11.53 12.81
N VAL A 143 -11.70 -10.29 12.53
CA VAL A 143 -12.19 -9.11 13.27
C VAL A 143 -13.25 -8.43 12.41
N GLU A 144 -14.47 -8.33 12.93
CA GLU A 144 -15.62 -7.74 12.24
C GLU A 144 -15.98 -6.41 12.89
N PHE A 145 -16.03 -5.35 12.10
CA PHE A 145 -16.44 -4.00 12.51
C PHE A 145 -17.83 -3.71 11.95
N SER A 146 -18.75 -3.27 12.79
CA SER A 146 -20.07 -2.80 12.35
C SER A 146 -19.99 -1.37 11.85
N ALA A 147 -20.28 -1.13 10.57
CA ALA A 147 -20.16 0.20 9.97
C ALA A 147 -21.07 1.25 10.64
N SER A 148 -22.24 0.83 11.11
CA SER A 148 -23.22 1.69 11.78
C SER A 148 -22.74 2.25 13.12
N SER A 149 -21.72 1.64 13.72
CA SER A 149 -21.14 2.09 14.99
C SER A 149 -20.15 3.25 14.83
N TYR A 150 -19.77 3.60 13.60
CA TYR A 150 -18.79 4.65 13.30
C TYR A 150 -19.46 5.78 12.53
N GLN A 151 -19.58 6.95 13.16
CA GLN A 151 -20.21 8.10 12.53
C GLN A 151 -19.29 8.73 11.48
N VAL A 152 -19.81 8.82 10.27
CA VAL A 152 -19.18 9.52 9.15
C VAL A 152 -20.22 10.44 8.49
N GLY A 153 -19.74 11.43 7.74
CA GLY A 153 -20.63 12.34 7.01
C GLY A 153 -21.52 11.62 5.99
N THR A 154 -22.62 12.22 5.61
CA THR A 154 -23.60 11.64 4.66
C THR A 154 -22.97 11.27 3.31
N ASN A 155 -21.96 12.01 2.87
CA ASN A 155 -21.26 11.80 1.60
C ASN A 155 -19.89 11.16 1.81
N ALA A 156 -19.64 10.51 2.95
CA ALA A 156 -18.37 9.87 3.26
C ALA A 156 -18.13 8.66 2.37
N MET A 157 -16.87 8.44 2.02
CA MET A 157 -16.40 7.27 1.30
C MET A 157 -15.85 6.20 2.26
N LEU A 158 -15.58 5.02 1.75
CA LEU A 158 -15.02 3.92 2.53
C LEU A 158 -13.75 4.33 3.29
N LYS A 159 -12.90 5.17 2.71
CA LYS A 159 -11.69 5.70 3.37
C LYS A 159 -12.01 6.45 4.68
N ASP A 160 -13.10 7.23 4.69
CA ASP A 160 -13.49 8.03 5.85
C ASP A 160 -14.02 7.13 6.97
N LEU A 161 -14.70 6.05 6.60
CA LEU A 161 -15.16 5.03 7.52
C LEU A 161 -13.99 4.24 8.13
N ILE A 162 -13.05 3.77 7.30
CA ILE A 162 -11.86 3.03 7.74
C ILE A 162 -10.99 3.86 8.69
N ARG A 163 -10.80 5.14 8.42
CA ARG A 163 -10.04 6.06 9.30
C ARG A 163 -10.64 6.22 10.70
N ARG A 164 -11.92 5.88 10.89
CA ARG A 164 -12.60 5.91 12.18
C ARG A 164 -12.51 4.59 12.95
N MET A 165 -12.05 3.52 12.29
CA MET A 165 -11.99 2.19 12.90
C MET A 165 -10.66 2.00 13.62
N PRO A 166 -10.69 1.53 14.87
CA PRO A 166 -9.47 1.32 15.65
C PRO A 166 -8.56 0.27 15.00
N GLY A 167 -7.25 0.51 15.07
CA GLY A 167 -6.24 -0.35 14.47
C GLY A 167 -6.14 -0.28 12.94
N MET A 168 -7.02 0.49 12.27
CA MET A 168 -6.96 0.70 10.83
C MET A 168 -6.15 1.94 10.48
N GLU A 169 -5.28 1.81 9.50
CA GLU A 169 -4.47 2.89 8.94
C GLU A 169 -4.58 2.89 7.42
N ILE A 170 -4.58 4.07 6.82
CA ILE A 170 -4.45 4.23 5.37
C ILE A 170 -3.12 4.95 5.14
N THR A 171 -2.20 4.26 4.46
CA THR A 171 -0.88 4.79 4.12
C THR A 171 -0.97 5.86 3.03
N VAL A 172 0.09 6.64 2.83
CA VAL A 172 0.15 7.72 1.85
C VAL A 172 -0.05 7.20 0.41
N ASP A 173 0.42 5.97 0.14
CA ASP A 173 0.23 5.28 -1.14
C ASP A 173 -1.17 4.64 -1.30
N GLY A 174 -2.10 4.90 -0.36
CA GLY A 174 -3.49 4.45 -0.44
C GLY A 174 -3.71 2.98 -0.08
N LYS A 175 -2.77 2.34 0.62
CA LYS A 175 -2.94 0.98 1.12
C LYS A 175 -3.46 0.98 2.54
N VAL A 176 -4.23 -0.05 2.88
CA VAL A 176 -4.77 -0.24 4.23
C VAL A 176 -3.83 -1.13 5.04
N LYS A 177 -3.62 -0.75 6.31
CA LYS A 177 -2.98 -1.59 7.33
C LYS A 177 -3.97 -1.86 8.45
N PHE A 178 -3.81 -2.99 9.11
CA PHE A 178 -4.51 -3.32 10.34
C PHE A 178 -3.51 -3.74 11.41
N ASN A 179 -3.50 -3.04 12.54
CA ASN A 179 -2.54 -3.21 13.63
C ASN A 179 -1.06 -3.19 13.15
N GLY A 180 -0.74 -2.27 12.23
CA GLY A 180 0.59 -2.12 11.64
C GLY A 180 0.92 -3.09 10.50
N GLU A 181 0.11 -4.14 10.28
CA GLU A 181 0.33 -5.11 9.21
C GLU A 181 -0.49 -4.76 7.95
N ALA A 182 0.13 -4.90 6.79
CA ALA A 182 -0.51 -4.59 5.51
C ALA A 182 -1.67 -5.55 5.21
N ILE A 183 -2.73 -5.02 4.59
CA ILE A 183 -3.80 -5.82 4.00
C ILE A 183 -3.35 -6.29 2.61
N ASP A 184 -3.34 -7.60 2.39
CA ASP A 184 -2.90 -8.20 1.13
C ASP A 184 -3.99 -8.12 0.05
N LYS A 185 -5.26 -8.24 0.45
CA LYS A 185 -6.39 -8.28 -0.47
C LYS A 185 -7.59 -7.50 0.06
N LEU A 186 -8.25 -6.72 -0.83
CA LEU A 186 -9.53 -6.07 -0.55
C LEU A 186 -10.63 -6.70 -1.40
N THR A 187 -11.72 -7.10 -0.73
CA THR A 187 -12.93 -7.65 -1.37
C THR A 187 -14.16 -6.84 -1.02
N VAL A 188 -15.15 -6.82 -1.89
CA VAL A 188 -16.46 -6.23 -1.64
C VAL A 188 -17.52 -7.31 -1.83
N GLY A 189 -18.22 -7.65 -0.74
CA GLY A 189 -19.16 -8.78 -0.74
C GLY A 189 -18.48 -10.12 -1.04
N GLY A 190 -17.25 -10.32 -0.57
CA GLY A 190 -16.44 -11.52 -0.81
C GLY A 190 -15.80 -11.60 -2.20
N ARG A 191 -16.02 -10.63 -3.09
CA ARG A 191 -15.51 -10.62 -4.47
C ARG A 191 -14.35 -9.65 -4.62
N THR A 192 -13.35 -10.01 -5.40
CA THR A 192 -12.20 -9.13 -5.71
C THR A 192 -12.69 -7.83 -6.36
N PHE A 193 -12.25 -6.69 -5.83
CA PHE A 193 -12.63 -5.38 -6.34
C PHE A 193 -11.45 -4.71 -7.03
N PHE A 194 -11.59 -4.38 -8.33
CA PHE A 194 -10.56 -3.76 -9.17
C PHE A 194 -9.16 -4.40 -9.04
N PHE A 195 -9.09 -5.76 -9.00
CA PHE A 195 -7.85 -6.51 -8.86
C PHE A 195 -6.97 -6.06 -7.69
N ASN A 196 -7.63 -5.80 -6.55
CA ASN A 196 -6.96 -5.35 -5.34
C ASN A 196 -6.39 -3.92 -5.42
N ASP A 197 -6.90 -3.08 -6.31
CA ASP A 197 -6.67 -1.64 -6.23
C ASP A 197 -7.47 -1.08 -5.04
N GLN A 198 -6.83 -1.09 -3.87
CA GLN A 198 -7.47 -0.64 -2.63
C GLN A 198 -7.91 0.82 -2.73
N SER A 199 -7.14 1.65 -3.44
CA SER A 199 -7.47 3.06 -3.67
C SER A 199 -8.77 3.23 -4.44
N ALA A 200 -9.06 2.35 -5.41
CA ALA A 200 -10.33 2.38 -6.15
C ALA A 200 -11.52 2.14 -5.22
N ALA A 201 -11.42 1.19 -4.27
CA ALA A 201 -12.48 0.96 -3.29
C ALA A 201 -12.58 2.12 -2.28
N LEU A 202 -11.45 2.54 -1.71
CA LEU A 202 -11.38 3.56 -0.66
C LEU A 202 -11.98 4.91 -1.09
N ASN A 203 -11.71 5.31 -2.33
CA ASN A 203 -12.10 6.63 -2.84
C ASN A 203 -13.48 6.66 -3.51
N ASN A 204 -14.03 5.51 -3.90
CA ASN A 204 -15.24 5.49 -4.71
C ASN A 204 -16.41 4.76 -4.05
N LEU A 205 -16.19 3.84 -3.10
CA LEU A 205 -17.29 3.14 -2.44
C LEU A 205 -17.90 4.01 -1.33
N PRO A 206 -19.20 4.37 -1.40
CA PRO A 206 -19.86 5.16 -0.37
C PRO A 206 -19.92 4.40 0.97
N ALA A 207 -19.58 5.05 2.07
CA ALA A 207 -19.71 4.46 3.42
C ALA A 207 -21.16 4.04 3.74
N ALA A 208 -22.14 4.73 3.19
CA ALA A 208 -23.56 4.48 3.40
C ALA A 208 -24.01 3.07 2.97
N VAL A 209 -23.36 2.44 1.98
CA VAL A 209 -23.71 1.10 1.49
C VAL A 209 -23.06 -0.03 2.28
N VAL A 210 -22.12 0.30 3.16
CA VAL A 210 -21.35 -0.67 3.95
C VAL A 210 -22.15 -1.10 5.18
N ASP A 211 -22.28 -2.40 5.39
CA ASP A 211 -22.84 -3.00 6.60
C ASP A 211 -21.73 -3.29 7.62
N LYS A 212 -20.70 -4.01 7.17
CA LYS A 212 -19.60 -4.46 8.02
C LYS A 212 -18.27 -4.44 7.26
N ILE A 213 -17.20 -4.27 8.00
CA ILE A 213 -15.83 -4.47 7.52
C ILE A 213 -15.22 -5.63 8.29
N ARG A 214 -14.70 -6.62 7.58
CA ARG A 214 -14.08 -7.82 8.15
C ARG A 214 -12.61 -7.84 7.81
N VAL A 215 -11.77 -7.97 8.81
CA VAL A 215 -10.35 -8.30 8.63
C VAL A 215 -10.20 -9.78 8.91
N ILE A 216 -9.86 -10.53 7.87
CA ILE A 216 -9.74 -11.99 7.92
C ILE A 216 -8.25 -12.33 7.81
N ASP A 217 -7.72 -13.02 8.80
CA ASP A 217 -6.37 -13.55 8.81
C ASP A 217 -6.42 -15.07 8.52
N ARG A 218 -6.10 -15.45 7.31
CA ARG A 218 -6.22 -16.83 6.83
C ARG A 218 -4.91 -17.40 6.32
N ALA A 219 -4.79 -18.72 6.25
CA ALA A 219 -3.66 -19.37 5.62
C ALA A 219 -3.52 -18.93 4.16
N SER A 220 -2.28 -18.90 3.65
CA SER A 220 -1.98 -18.56 2.27
C SER A 220 -2.79 -19.41 1.28
N GLU A 221 -2.99 -18.92 0.06
CA GLU A 221 -3.68 -19.67 -1.00
C GLU A 221 -2.99 -21.01 -1.24
N GLU A 222 -1.66 -21.03 -1.24
CA GLU A 222 -0.88 -22.24 -1.39
C GLU A 222 -1.10 -23.24 -0.26
N SER A 223 -1.07 -22.79 1.00
CA SER A 223 -1.37 -23.64 2.16
C SER A 223 -2.78 -24.21 2.10
N ARG A 224 -3.76 -23.42 1.67
CA ARG A 224 -5.15 -23.86 1.51
C ARG A 224 -5.31 -24.85 0.36
N ALA A 225 -4.60 -24.66 -0.74
CA ALA A 225 -4.66 -25.52 -1.92
C ALA A 225 -3.97 -26.87 -1.67
N THR A 226 -2.78 -26.88 -1.09
CA THR A 226 -1.98 -28.10 -0.87
C THR A 226 -2.23 -28.76 0.47
N GLY A 227 -2.75 -28.00 1.44
CA GLY A 227 -2.90 -28.43 2.83
C GLY A 227 -1.57 -28.51 3.60
N VAL A 228 -0.47 -28.02 3.04
CA VAL A 228 0.82 -27.88 3.72
C VAL A 228 0.90 -26.50 4.34
N GLN A 229 1.21 -26.44 5.63
CA GLN A 229 1.42 -25.16 6.30
C GLN A 229 2.81 -24.64 5.97
N ASP A 230 2.89 -23.47 5.35
CA ASP A 230 4.14 -22.79 4.98
C ASP A 230 4.50 -21.65 5.96
N GLY A 231 3.64 -21.42 6.95
CA GLY A 231 3.76 -20.29 7.88
C GLY A 231 3.28 -18.96 7.31
N SER A 232 2.96 -18.91 6.02
CA SER A 232 2.48 -17.69 5.36
C SER A 232 0.99 -17.49 5.64
N ARG A 233 0.62 -16.26 5.90
CA ARG A 233 -0.77 -15.86 6.11
C ARG A 233 -1.15 -14.72 5.18
N GLU A 234 -2.42 -14.65 4.82
CA GLU A 234 -3.00 -13.62 3.97
C GLU A 234 -4.02 -12.83 4.79
N LYS A 235 -3.85 -11.50 4.86
CA LYS A 235 -4.83 -10.60 5.48
C LYS A 235 -5.77 -10.05 4.43
N VAL A 236 -7.06 -10.37 4.57
CA VAL A 236 -8.11 -9.94 3.65
C VAL A 236 -9.02 -8.94 4.35
N LEU A 237 -9.20 -7.77 3.74
CA LEU A 237 -10.22 -6.81 4.13
C LEU A 237 -11.47 -7.05 3.27
N ASP A 238 -12.52 -7.59 3.86
CA ASP A 238 -13.79 -7.79 3.19
C ASP A 238 -14.81 -6.74 3.61
N VAL A 239 -15.33 -6.00 2.65
CA VAL A 239 -16.37 -4.98 2.83
C VAL A 239 -17.71 -5.61 2.52
N ALA A 240 -18.46 -5.98 3.55
CA ALA A 240 -19.81 -6.49 3.39
C ALA A 240 -20.80 -5.34 3.13
N LEU A 241 -21.63 -5.50 2.13
CA LEU A 241 -22.68 -4.54 1.79
C LEU A 241 -23.95 -4.81 2.62
N LYS A 242 -24.74 -3.77 2.86
CA LYS A 242 -26.08 -3.92 3.43
C LYS A 242 -26.95 -4.75 2.48
N LYS A 243 -27.84 -5.55 3.03
CA LYS A 243 -28.72 -6.47 2.27
C LYS A 243 -29.50 -5.80 1.14
N GLU A 244 -29.87 -4.55 1.32
CA GLU A 244 -30.60 -3.76 0.32
C GLU A 244 -29.73 -3.42 -0.92
N TYR A 245 -28.39 -3.49 -0.78
CA TYR A 245 -27.41 -3.25 -1.86
C TYR A 245 -26.76 -4.52 -2.40
N GLU A 246 -27.09 -5.70 -1.85
CA GLU A 246 -26.62 -6.99 -2.39
C GLU A 246 -27.30 -7.37 -3.71
N LYS A 247 -28.48 -6.81 -3.97
CA LYS A 247 -29.24 -7.00 -5.22
C LYS A 247 -29.80 -5.66 -5.68
N GLY A 248 -29.66 -5.34 -6.97
CA GLY A 248 -30.11 -4.08 -7.53
C GLY A 248 -28.94 -3.23 -8.04
N TRP A 249 -29.08 -1.95 -7.95
CA TRP A 249 -28.03 -1.01 -8.34
C TRP A 249 -27.95 0.14 -7.33
N PHE A 250 -26.79 0.70 -7.19
CA PHE A 250 -26.56 1.96 -6.49
C PHE A 250 -25.50 2.78 -7.22
N GLY A 251 -25.49 4.05 -6.97
CA GLY A 251 -24.49 4.95 -7.54
C GLY A 251 -24.31 6.19 -6.69
N ASN A 252 -23.21 6.85 -6.93
CA ASN A 252 -22.86 8.11 -6.30
C ASN A 252 -22.24 9.03 -7.35
N VAL A 253 -22.62 10.30 -7.30
CA VAL A 253 -22.00 11.37 -8.08
C VAL A 253 -21.65 12.50 -7.13
N GLY A 254 -20.40 12.90 -7.10
CA GLY A 254 -19.92 14.02 -6.32
C GLY A 254 -19.25 15.05 -7.23
N LEU A 255 -19.58 16.33 -7.03
CA LEU A 255 -18.96 17.45 -7.74
C LEU A 255 -18.53 18.49 -6.71
N LYS A 256 -17.29 18.93 -6.83
CA LYS A 256 -16.73 20.03 -6.03
C LYS A 256 -16.14 21.06 -7.00
N GLY A 257 -16.32 22.33 -6.71
CA GLY A 257 -15.76 23.43 -7.47
C GLY A 257 -15.25 24.54 -6.56
N GLY A 258 -14.24 25.23 -7.02
CA GLY A 258 -13.65 26.34 -6.29
C GLY A 258 -12.77 27.19 -7.19
N SER A 259 -12.21 28.23 -6.63
CA SER A 259 -11.19 29.06 -7.30
C SER A 259 -10.07 29.39 -6.33
N THR A 260 -8.88 29.57 -6.86
CA THR A 260 -7.75 30.04 -6.08
C THR A 260 -7.85 31.55 -5.89
N LEU A 261 -7.89 32.02 -4.64
CA LEU A 261 -7.96 33.44 -4.27
C LEU A 261 -6.58 34.07 -4.10
N SER A 262 -5.50 33.39 -4.39
CA SER A 262 -4.17 33.85 -4.04
C SER A 262 -3.57 34.83 -5.05
N GLY A 263 -2.73 35.68 -4.49
CA GLY A 263 -2.04 36.76 -5.16
C GLY A 263 -0.92 36.31 -6.11
N ARG A 264 -0.38 37.29 -6.79
CA ARG A 264 0.41 37.30 -8.02
C ARG A 264 1.82 36.64 -7.95
N ASP A 265 2.28 36.11 -6.82
CA ASP A 265 3.73 35.91 -6.64
C ASP A 265 4.18 34.44 -6.46
N GLU A 266 3.36 33.46 -6.80
CA GLU A 266 3.78 32.07 -6.74
C GLU A 266 4.33 31.56 -8.10
N PRO A 267 5.57 31.07 -8.15
CA PRO A 267 6.25 30.67 -9.40
C PRO A 267 5.67 29.45 -10.12
N LEU A 268 4.72 28.72 -9.51
CA LEU A 268 4.09 27.51 -10.07
C LEU A 268 2.69 27.74 -10.62
N ARG A 269 2.22 28.99 -10.70
CA ARG A 269 0.89 29.26 -11.21
C ARG A 269 0.86 29.44 -12.71
N ASP A 270 0.57 28.38 -13.36
CA ASP A 270 -0.18 28.39 -14.60
C ASP A 270 -1.65 28.71 -14.26
N ASN A 271 -2.23 29.75 -14.88
CA ASN A 271 -3.58 30.33 -14.77
C ASN A 271 -4.77 29.38 -14.46
N ARG A 272 -4.62 28.37 -13.61
CA ARG A 272 -5.67 27.45 -13.18
C ARG A 272 -6.57 28.12 -12.13
N GLY A 273 -7.29 29.17 -12.56
CA GLY A 273 -8.24 29.83 -11.67
C GLY A 273 -9.39 28.95 -11.19
N LEU A 274 -9.67 27.84 -11.89
CA LEU A 274 -10.76 26.94 -11.58
C LEU A 274 -10.22 25.65 -10.94
N LEU A 275 -10.65 25.41 -9.72
CA LEU A 275 -10.43 24.13 -9.02
C LEU A 275 -11.68 23.28 -9.15
N PHE A 276 -11.50 22.00 -9.45
CA PHE A 276 -12.61 21.05 -9.57
C PHE A 276 -12.23 19.65 -9.05
N SER A 277 -13.23 18.95 -8.55
CA SER A 277 -13.16 17.52 -8.30
C SER A 277 -14.51 16.91 -8.62
N GLY A 278 -14.52 15.91 -9.47
CA GLY A 278 -15.70 15.14 -9.84
C GLY A 278 -15.44 13.66 -9.63
N ASN A 279 -16.39 12.95 -9.04
CA ASN A 279 -16.37 11.51 -8.94
C ASN A 279 -17.75 10.94 -9.26
N ALA A 280 -17.77 9.78 -9.89
CA ALA A 280 -18.95 9.01 -10.16
C ALA A 280 -18.68 7.53 -9.94
N LEU A 281 -19.64 6.83 -9.36
CA LEU A 281 -19.67 5.37 -9.25
C LEU A 281 -21.07 4.90 -9.59
N ALA A 282 -21.15 3.86 -10.40
CA ALA A 282 -22.38 3.10 -10.62
C ALA A 282 -22.07 1.61 -10.45
N SER A 283 -22.83 0.93 -9.64
CA SER A 283 -22.65 -0.50 -9.37
C SER A 283 -23.98 -1.22 -9.44
N ALA A 284 -24.01 -2.34 -10.16
CA ALA A 284 -25.15 -3.23 -10.27
C ALA A 284 -24.78 -4.61 -9.72
N TYR A 285 -25.64 -5.17 -8.91
CA TYR A 285 -25.44 -6.45 -8.22
C TYR A 285 -26.62 -7.39 -8.49
N SER A 286 -26.28 -8.64 -8.70
CA SER A 286 -27.20 -9.76 -8.67
C SER A 286 -26.61 -10.88 -7.81
N GLU A 287 -27.35 -11.97 -7.60
CA GLU A 287 -26.81 -13.13 -6.87
C GLU A 287 -25.50 -13.65 -7.42
N LYS A 288 -25.31 -13.57 -8.73
CA LYS A 288 -24.16 -14.18 -9.42
C LYS A 288 -23.26 -13.17 -10.09
N ASP A 289 -23.72 -11.96 -10.35
CA ASP A 289 -22.98 -10.96 -11.11
C ASP A 289 -22.85 -9.66 -10.33
N GLN A 290 -21.75 -8.98 -10.57
CA GLN A 290 -21.50 -7.62 -10.12
C GLN A 290 -20.81 -6.86 -11.24
N VAL A 291 -21.29 -5.68 -11.57
CA VAL A 291 -20.62 -4.76 -12.50
C VAL A 291 -20.53 -3.40 -11.82
N THR A 292 -19.33 -2.86 -11.79
CA THR A 292 -19.05 -1.53 -11.22
C THR A 292 -18.30 -0.69 -12.22
N VAL A 293 -18.75 0.53 -12.42
CA VAL A 293 -18.06 1.55 -13.21
C VAL A 293 -17.70 2.70 -12.29
N ILE A 294 -16.47 3.16 -12.37
CA ILE A 294 -15.97 4.33 -11.66
C ILE A 294 -15.44 5.36 -12.64
N GLY A 295 -15.61 6.63 -12.29
CA GLY A 295 -15.00 7.75 -13.00
C GLY A 295 -14.65 8.83 -12.00
N ASN A 296 -13.46 9.40 -12.11
CA ASN A 296 -13.08 10.59 -11.36
C ASN A 296 -12.20 11.50 -12.19
N ALA A 297 -12.29 12.78 -11.92
CA ALA A 297 -11.41 13.79 -12.50
C ALA A 297 -11.27 14.93 -11.50
N GLN A 298 -10.04 15.36 -11.25
CA GLN A 298 -9.77 16.41 -10.26
C GLN A 298 -8.47 17.15 -10.58
N ASN A 299 -8.42 18.40 -10.14
CA ASN A 299 -7.19 19.20 -10.06
C ASN A 299 -6.98 19.79 -8.65
N ILE A 300 -7.70 19.25 -7.67
CA ILE A 300 -7.56 19.57 -6.25
C ILE A 300 -6.85 18.40 -5.59
N ASP A 301 -5.76 18.66 -4.89
CA ASP A 301 -5.17 17.68 -4.01
C ASP A 301 -5.98 17.63 -2.70
N ASP A 302 -6.82 16.61 -2.58
CA ASP A 302 -7.69 16.39 -1.40
C ASP A 302 -6.89 15.77 -0.22
N SER A 303 -5.62 15.42 -0.43
CA SER A 303 -4.77 14.85 0.63
C SER A 303 -4.39 15.86 1.70
N GLY A 304 -4.50 17.16 1.39
CA GLY A 304 -4.49 18.27 2.37
C GLY A 304 -3.24 18.40 3.25
N MET A 305 -2.23 17.56 3.06
CA MET A 305 -1.07 17.53 3.92
C MET A 305 0.21 17.39 3.11
N THR A 306 0.96 18.50 3.03
CA THR A 306 2.36 18.45 2.62
C THR A 306 3.16 17.88 3.78
N ILE A 307 3.59 16.64 3.69
CA ILE A 307 4.51 16.05 4.66
C ILE A 307 5.92 16.27 4.11
N SER A 308 6.68 17.12 4.77
CA SER A 308 8.13 17.23 4.54
C SER A 308 8.82 16.29 5.53
N ILE A 309 9.46 15.26 5.04
CA ILE A 309 10.26 14.33 5.85
C ILE A 309 11.72 14.68 5.62
N LEU A 310 12.49 14.81 6.71
CA LEU A 310 13.95 14.80 6.63
C LEU A 310 14.39 13.36 6.34
N ASP A 311 15.12 13.16 5.25
CA ASP A 311 15.80 11.89 5.02
C ASP A 311 17.09 11.78 5.84
N ASP A 312 17.72 10.61 5.82
CA ASP A 312 18.96 10.34 6.55
C ASP A 312 20.16 11.21 6.08
N SER A 313 20.04 11.87 4.94
CA SER A 313 21.03 12.85 4.42
C SER A 313 20.75 14.29 4.87
N GLY A 314 19.64 14.53 5.58
CA GLY A 314 19.23 15.85 6.03
C GLY A 314 18.50 16.69 4.98
N ASP A 315 18.07 16.07 3.89
CA ASP A 315 17.27 16.71 2.85
C ASP A 315 15.76 16.54 3.11
N PHE A 316 14.99 17.60 2.84
CA PHE A 316 13.55 17.53 2.91
C PHE A 316 12.96 16.85 1.68
N ILE A 317 12.38 15.69 1.85
CA ILE A 317 11.56 15.05 0.82
C ILE A 317 10.14 15.59 0.96
N SER A 318 9.68 16.34 -0.03
CA SER A 318 8.28 16.74 -0.12
C SER A 318 7.49 15.63 -0.81
N LEU A 319 6.50 15.08 -0.12
CA LEU A 319 5.60 14.05 -0.69
C LEU A 319 4.51 14.65 -1.60
N ASN A 320 4.37 15.98 -1.62
CA ASN A 320 3.55 16.68 -2.61
C ASN A 320 4.41 17.14 -3.77
N GLN A 321 4.33 16.40 -4.87
CA GLN A 321 5.13 16.64 -6.07
C GLN A 321 4.53 17.68 -7.03
N GLY A 322 3.80 18.69 -6.53
CA GLY A 322 3.29 19.77 -7.36
C GLY A 322 1.77 19.77 -7.60
N LEU A 323 1.33 20.60 -8.53
CA LEU A 323 -0.08 20.72 -8.92
C LEU A 323 -0.43 19.63 -9.94
N SER A 324 -1.36 18.74 -9.59
CA SER A 324 -1.73 17.62 -10.44
C SER A 324 -3.19 17.72 -10.90
N THR A 325 -3.41 17.50 -12.19
CA THR A 325 -4.73 17.19 -12.75
C THR A 325 -4.79 15.72 -13.08
N THR A 326 -5.71 15.01 -12.46
CA THR A 326 -5.86 13.56 -12.65
C THR A 326 -7.24 13.21 -13.17
N ALA A 327 -7.32 12.17 -13.99
CA ALA A 327 -8.57 11.56 -14.41
C ALA A 327 -8.43 10.04 -14.42
N GLN A 328 -9.51 9.35 -14.07
CA GLN A 328 -9.58 7.90 -14.08
C GLN A 328 -10.96 7.44 -14.55
N ILE A 329 -10.99 6.41 -15.35
CA ILE A 329 -12.19 5.64 -15.65
C ILE A 329 -11.87 4.15 -15.51
N GLY A 330 -12.75 3.42 -14.83
CA GLY A 330 -12.55 1.99 -14.59
C GLY A 330 -13.85 1.21 -14.65
N VAL A 331 -13.74 -0.03 -15.11
CA VAL A 331 -14.84 -1.01 -15.13
C VAL A 331 -14.35 -2.27 -14.44
N ASN A 332 -15.18 -2.82 -13.56
CA ASN A 332 -14.94 -4.10 -12.90
C ASN A 332 -16.21 -4.96 -13.02
N ALA A 333 -16.08 -6.17 -13.52
CA ALA A 333 -17.16 -7.13 -13.63
C ALA A 333 -16.76 -8.45 -12.98
N ASN A 334 -17.61 -8.96 -12.09
CA ASN A 334 -17.46 -10.25 -11.45
C ASN A 334 -18.65 -11.13 -11.80
N THR A 335 -18.41 -12.42 -12.03
CA THR A 335 -19.48 -13.40 -12.22
C THR A 335 -19.15 -14.74 -11.58
N SER A 336 -20.15 -15.37 -11.00
CA SER A 336 -20.10 -16.73 -10.46
C SER A 336 -21.16 -17.64 -11.10
N ARG A 337 -21.50 -17.40 -12.39
CA ARG A 337 -22.48 -18.18 -13.14
C ARG A 337 -22.03 -19.62 -13.41
N ILE A 338 -20.71 -19.81 -13.56
CA ILE A 338 -20.13 -21.15 -13.65
C ILE A 338 -20.01 -21.70 -12.25
N LYS A 339 -20.51 -22.91 -12.02
CA LYS A 339 -20.52 -23.53 -10.70
C LYS A 339 -19.11 -23.59 -10.11
N ASP A 340 -18.97 -23.06 -8.88
CA ASP A 340 -17.73 -23.02 -8.11
C ASP A 340 -16.58 -22.24 -8.76
N VAL A 341 -16.84 -21.49 -9.84
CA VAL A 341 -15.85 -20.65 -10.52
C VAL A 341 -16.24 -19.18 -10.35
N GLU A 342 -15.32 -18.40 -9.86
CA GLU A 342 -15.40 -16.96 -9.83
C GLU A 342 -14.57 -16.38 -10.97
N THR A 343 -15.17 -15.50 -11.77
CA THR A 343 -14.48 -14.80 -12.85
C THR A 343 -14.58 -13.31 -12.62
N THR A 344 -13.46 -12.62 -12.64
CA THR A 344 -13.35 -11.17 -12.53
C THR A 344 -12.67 -10.63 -13.78
N VAL A 345 -13.21 -9.56 -14.35
CA VAL A 345 -12.57 -8.78 -15.42
C VAL A 345 -12.58 -7.33 -15.00
N ALA A 346 -11.45 -6.65 -15.09
CA ALA A 346 -11.40 -5.23 -14.88
C ALA A 346 -10.51 -4.54 -15.91
N ALA A 347 -10.88 -3.32 -16.25
CA ALA A 347 -10.08 -2.42 -17.05
C ALA A 347 -10.06 -1.04 -16.37
N ASN A 348 -8.92 -0.40 -16.40
CA ASN A 348 -8.71 0.90 -15.78
C ASN A 348 -7.82 1.77 -16.68
N TYR A 349 -8.26 2.97 -16.96
CA TYR A 349 -7.48 4.01 -17.62
C TYR A 349 -7.24 5.14 -16.63
N LYS A 350 -6.00 5.58 -16.51
CA LYS A 350 -5.58 6.70 -15.67
C LYS A 350 -4.83 7.73 -16.51
N TYR A 351 -5.07 8.98 -16.22
CA TYR A 351 -4.38 10.15 -16.78
C TYR A 351 -3.90 11.03 -15.62
N ALA A 352 -2.70 11.55 -15.72
CA ALA A 352 -2.20 12.58 -14.82
C ALA A 352 -1.35 13.60 -15.59
N ASP A 353 -1.55 14.87 -15.26
CA ASP A 353 -0.75 16.02 -15.70
C ASP A 353 -0.29 16.74 -14.44
N THR A 354 1.01 16.75 -14.19
CA THR A 354 1.60 17.25 -12.96
C THR A 354 2.63 18.33 -13.28
N ASP A 355 2.46 19.51 -12.69
CA ASP A 355 3.45 20.59 -12.67
C ASP A 355 4.13 20.61 -11.29
N SER A 356 5.45 20.53 -11.27
CA SER A 356 6.25 20.55 -10.05
C SER A 356 7.27 21.70 -10.09
N GLY A 357 7.65 22.19 -8.93
CA GLY A 357 8.70 23.18 -8.83
C GLY A 357 9.28 23.25 -7.43
N ASN A 358 10.57 23.50 -7.38
CA ASN A 358 11.31 23.67 -6.13
C ASN A 358 12.31 24.81 -6.30
N ARG A 359 12.26 25.78 -5.39
CA ARG A 359 13.25 26.83 -5.29
C ARG A 359 13.98 26.69 -3.97
N ARG A 360 15.30 26.54 -4.06
CA ARG A 360 16.19 26.46 -2.91
C ARG A 360 17.11 27.67 -2.90
N GLU A 361 17.19 28.33 -1.76
CA GLU A 361 18.15 29.39 -1.48
C GLU A 361 19.01 28.98 -0.30
N ARG A 362 20.33 29.02 -0.46
CA ARG A 362 21.30 28.67 0.56
C ARG A 362 22.35 29.76 0.70
N THR A 363 22.52 30.27 1.89
CA THR A 363 23.59 31.18 2.25
C THR A 363 24.64 30.42 3.06
N THR A 364 25.88 30.44 2.59
CA THR A 364 27.02 29.88 3.32
C THR A 364 27.86 31.05 3.82
N PHE A 365 27.94 31.20 5.14
CA PHE A 365 28.67 32.27 5.78
C PHE A 365 30.17 31.96 5.77
N GLN A 366 30.99 32.86 5.21
CA GLN A 366 32.44 32.75 5.15
C GLN A 366 33.12 34.05 5.57
N GLN A 367 34.36 33.97 6.07
CA GLN A 367 35.12 35.16 6.50
C GLN A 367 35.40 36.16 5.36
N ASP A 368 35.57 35.64 4.13
CA ASP A 368 35.90 36.44 2.93
C ASP A 368 34.65 36.91 2.13
N GLY A 369 33.48 36.73 2.71
CA GLY A 369 32.19 37.08 2.13
C GLY A 369 31.25 35.90 1.95
N ASP A 370 29.99 36.11 2.22
CA ASP A 370 28.96 35.11 2.12
C ASP A 370 28.76 34.61 0.69
N ILE A 371 28.56 33.28 0.57
CA ILE A 371 28.20 32.64 -0.71
C ILE A 371 26.71 32.39 -0.71
N LEU A 372 26.01 33.01 -1.68
CA LEU A 372 24.61 32.77 -1.96
C LEU A 372 24.47 31.80 -3.13
N SER A 373 23.80 30.68 -2.90
CA SER A 373 23.45 29.71 -3.94
C SER A 373 21.92 29.69 -4.11
N LEU A 374 21.47 29.93 -5.32
CA LEU A 374 20.08 29.89 -5.73
C LEU A 374 19.88 28.74 -6.71
N GLN A 375 18.89 27.89 -6.47
CA GLN A 375 18.50 26.81 -7.37
C GLN A 375 17.00 26.85 -7.60
N ASP A 376 16.59 26.83 -8.86
CA ASP A 376 15.20 26.75 -9.29
C ASP A 376 15.05 25.52 -10.20
N ASN A 377 14.18 24.59 -9.81
CA ASN A 377 13.85 23.40 -10.59
C ASN A 377 12.38 23.43 -10.93
N ARG A 378 12.03 23.18 -12.17
CA ARG A 378 10.66 23.07 -12.65
C ARG A 378 10.51 21.77 -13.42
N GLY A 379 9.38 21.10 -13.21
CA GLY A 379 9.08 19.86 -13.90
C GLY A 379 7.63 19.86 -14.38
N LYS A 380 7.42 19.19 -15.50
CA LYS A 380 6.10 18.91 -16.04
C LYS A 380 6.07 17.44 -16.46
N GLN A 381 5.06 16.70 -16.00
CA GLN A 381 4.89 15.30 -16.33
C GLN A 381 3.47 15.02 -16.78
N TYR A 382 3.36 14.43 -17.95
CA TYR A 382 2.13 13.82 -18.45
C TYR A 382 2.25 12.31 -18.36
N SER A 383 1.26 11.66 -17.80
CA SER A 383 1.22 10.20 -17.78
C SER A 383 -0.17 9.67 -18.15
N GLN A 384 -0.16 8.60 -18.92
CA GLN A 384 -1.35 7.84 -19.27
C GLN A 384 -1.06 6.37 -19.04
N SER A 385 -1.99 5.66 -18.43
CA SER A 385 -1.87 4.22 -18.27
C SER A 385 -3.21 3.53 -18.49
N PHE A 386 -3.15 2.41 -19.17
CA PHE A 386 -4.26 1.49 -19.32
C PHE A 386 -3.83 0.13 -18.77
N THR A 387 -4.68 -0.46 -17.94
CA THR A 387 -4.46 -1.80 -17.39
C THR A 387 -5.75 -2.60 -17.56
N ALA A 388 -5.65 -3.77 -18.13
CA ALA A 388 -6.75 -4.73 -18.17
C ALA A 388 -6.29 -6.07 -17.61
N ASN A 389 -7.10 -6.62 -16.74
CA ASN A 389 -6.84 -7.88 -16.05
C ASN A 389 -8.07 -8.77 -16.14
N ALA A 390 -7.85 -10.07 -16.22
CA ALA A 390 -8.89 -11.05 -15.96
C ALA A 390 -8.40 -12.04 -14.91
N GLU A 391 -9.30 -12.59 -14.14
CA GLU A 391 -9.02 -13.63 -13.14
C GLU A 391 -10.12 -14.67 -13.21
N MET A 392 -9.73 -15.92 -13.32
CA MET A 392 -10.64 -17.06 -13.17
C MET A 392 -10.13 -17.94 -12.02
N ARG A 393 -10.97 -18.19 -11.05
CA ARG A 393 -10.59 -18.91 -9.84
C ARG A 393 -11.63 -19.95 -9.44
N LYS A 394 -11.15 -21.12 -9.06
CA LYS A 394 -11.94 -22.19 -8.45
C LYS A 394 -11.19 -22.73 -7.24
N GLU A 395 -11.77 -22.59 -6.05
CA GLU A 395 -11.20 -23.05 -4.77
C GLU A 395 -12.10 -24.10 -4.08
N LYS A 396 -12.86 -24.86 -4.85
CA LYS A 396 -13.73 -25.93 -4.33
C LYS A 396 -13.52 -27.24 -5.05
N GLY A 397 -13.74 -28.33 -4.33
CA GLY A 397 -13.57 -29.69 -4.84
C GLY A 397 -12.10 -30.11 -4.95
N ASP A 398 -11.84 -31.13 -5.74
CA ASP A 398 -10.50 -31.74 -5.87
C ASP A 398 -9.63 -31.07 -6.92
N ILE A 399 -10.20 -30.23 -7.75
CA ILE A 399 -9.45 -29.43 -8.74
C ILE A 399 -9.63 -27.96 -8.40
N TRP A 400 -8.54 -27.33 -8.01
CA TRP A 400 -8.44 -25.89 -7.83
C TRP A 400 -7.65 -25.29 -8.96
N PHE A 401 -8.07 -24.14 -9.45
CA PHE A 401 -7.28 -23.40 -10.43
C PHE A 401 -7.43 -21.90 -10.24
N HIS A 402 -6.38 -21.20 -10.63
CA HIS A 402 -6.33 -19.77 -10.71
C HIS A 402 -5.59 -19.38 -11.99
N VAL A 403 -6.19 -18.56 -12.84
CA VAL A 403 -5.58 -18.05 -14.07
C VAL A 403 -5.79 -16.55 -14.10
N SER A 404 -4.71 -15.79 -14.26
CA SER A 404 -4.74 -14.34 -14.26
C SER A 404 -3.89 -13.72 -15.37
N PRO A 405 -4.44 -13.51 -16.57
CA PRO A 405 -3.83 -12.69 -17.61
C PRO A 405 -3.94 -11.21 -17.28
N GLN A 406 -2.89 -10.46 -17.64
CA GLN A 406 -2.81 -9.01 -17.49
C GLN A 406 -2.18 -8.39 -18.73
N ILE A 407 -2.72 -7.25 -19.15
CA ILE A 407 -2.08 -6.37 -20.14
C ILE A 407 -1.99 -4.96 -19.56
N LYS A 408 -0.88 -4.29 -19.85
CA LYS A 408 -0.66 -2.89 -19.45
C LYS A 408 -0.10 -2.11 -20.64
N TYR A 409 -0.51 -0.87 -20.73
CA TYR A 409 0.05 0.13 -21.60
C TYR A 409 0.31 1.39 -20.77
N GLY A 410 1.46 1.99 -20.94
CA GLY A 410 1.83 3.24 -20.28
C GLY A 410 2.51 4.18 -21.28
N LYS A 411 2.23 5.46 -21.14
CA LYS A 411 2.95 6.56 -21.79
C LYS A 411 3.26 7.61 -20.75
N THR A 412 4.53 8.04 -20.70
CA THR A 412 4.97 9.11 -19.81
C THR A 412 5.85 10.07 -20.56
N ASP A 413 5.50 11.36 -20.53
CA ASP A 413 6.26 12.46 -21.08
C ASP A 413 6.67 13.36 -19.92
N THR A 414 7.96 13.53 -19.65
CA THR A 414 8.50 14.34 -18.57
C THR A 414 9.39 15.44 -19.13
N PHE A 415 9.22 16.66 -18.65
CA PHE A 415 10.07 17.81 -18.93
C PHE A 415 10.62 18.38 -17.62
N GLY A 416 11.90 18.66 -17.59
CA GLY A 416 12.58 19.31 -16.47
C GLY A 416 13.32 20.56 -16.94
N GLN A 417 13.32 21.58 -16.10
CA GLN A 417 14.18 22.77 -16.24
C GLN A 417 14.87 23.01 -14.91
N THR A 418 16.17 23.20 -14.97
CA THR A 418 17.00 23.49 -13.80
C THR A 418 17.78 24.77 -14.05
N SER A 419 17.78 25.68 -13.11
CA SER A 419 18.60 26.87 -13.11
C SER A 419 19.30 26.96 -11.76
N SER A 420 20.61 27.15 -11.77
CA SER A 420 21.38 27.40 -10.55
C SER A 420 22.30 28.60 -10.72
N LYS A 421 22.49 29.36 -9.66
CA LYS A 421 23.40 30.50 -9.63
C LYS A 421 24.07 30.59 -8.28
N THR A 422 25.39 30.72 -8.30
CA THR A 422 26.18 30.95 -7.10
C THR A 422 26.87 32.29 -7.20
N SER A 423 26.76 33.11 -6.17
CA SER A 423 27.37 34.44 -6.10
C SER A 423 28.01 34.71 -4.75
N SER A 424 29.04 35.55 -4.72
CA SER A 424 29.66 36.07 -3.50
C SER A 424 29.78 37.57 -3.60
N ALA A 425 29.42 38.30 -2.55
CA ALA A 425 29.43 39.76 -2.50
C ALA A 425 28.78 40.44 -3.74
N GLY A 426 27.71 39.84 -4.28
CA GLY A 426 27.01 40.35 -5.46
C GLY A 426 27.63 39.97 -6.81
N THR A 427 28.82 39.33 -6.82
CA THR A 427 29.50 38.87 -8.04
C THR A 427 29.10 37.41 -8.33
N SER A 428 28.69 37.13 -9.58
CA SER A 428 28.39 35.74 -10.00
C SER A 428 29.68 34.92 -10.10
N LEU A 429 29.75 33.83 -9.38
CA LEU A 429 30.85 32.87 -9.42
C LEU A 429 30.62 31.80 -10.50
N ASN A 430 29.41 31.25 -10.54
CA ASN A 430 28.99 30.31 -11.57
C ASN A 430 27.47 30.35 -11.75
N SER A 431 27.03 29.87 -12.88
CA SER A 431 25.61 29.57 -13.14
C SER A 431 25.49 28.37 -14.05
N SER A 432 24.41 27.60 -13.86
CA SER A 432 24.03 26.50 -14.73
C SER A 432 22.56 26.63 -15.10
N GLU A 433 22.28 26.40 -16.36
CA GLU A 433 20.92 26.29 -16.88
C GLU A 433 20.81 24.97 -17.64
N GLY A 434 19.75 24.23 -17.41
CA GLY A 434 19.55 22.95 -18.07
C GLY A 434 18.09 22.64 -18.34
N SER A 435 17.85 21.82 -19.35
CA SER A 435 16.55 21.24 -19.64
C SER A 435 16.69 19.77 -19.96
N THR A 436 15.75 18.98 -19.46
CA THR A 436 15.65 17.55 -19.72
C THR A 436 14.27 17.21 -20.26
N GLY A 437 14.22 16.20 -21.11
CA GLY A 437 12.95 15.62 -21.54
C GLY A 437 13.08 14.10 -21.61
N ASP A 438 12.07 13.39 -21.15
CA ASP A 438 11.94 11.93 -21.29
C ASP A 438 10.53 11.60 -21.80
N PHE A 439 10.48 10.86 -22.89
CA PHE A 439 9.25 10.45 -23.57
C PHE A 439 9.27 8.95 -23.70
N SER A 440 8.55 8.27 -22.84
CA SER A 440 8.57 6.81 -22.78
C SER A 440 7.19 6.21 -23.02
N THR A 441 7.20 5.05 -23.66
CA THR A 441 6.03 4.19 -23.85
C THR A 441 6.37 2.80 -23.38
N SER A 442 5.50 2.21 -22.57
CA SER A 442 5.64 0.83 -22.11
C SER A 442 4.42 -0.01 -22.48
N ARG A 443 4.68 -1.26 -22.84
CA ARG A 443 3.66 -2.27 -23.11
C ARG A 443 4.06 -3.54 -22.41
N SER A 444 3.15 -4.15 -21.67
CA SER A 444 3.43 -5.44 -21.04
C SER A 444 2.24 -6.36 -21.09
N ALA A 445 2.53 -7.64 -21.21
CA ALA A 445 1.57 -8.72 -21.06
C ALA A 445 2.13 -9.76 -20.09
N ALA A 446 1.30 -10.23 -19.18
CA ALA A 446 1.67 -11.28 -18.24
C ALA A 446 0.54 -12.30 -18.11
N LEU A 447 0.91 -13.54 -17.86
CA LEU A 447 0.01 -14.63 -17.54
C LEU A 447 0.55 -15.37 -16.32
N ASN A 448 -0.29 -15.53 -15.32
CA ASN A 448 -0.03 -16.44 -14.20
C ASN A 448 -1.13 -17.49 -14.17
N SER A 449 -0.74 -18.74 -14.00
CA SER A 449 -1.67 -19.86 -13.96
C SER A 449 -1.24 -20.86 -12.89
N ASP A 450 -2.18 -21.25 -12.06
CA ASP A 450 -2.02 -22.24 -11.02
C ASP A 450 -3.08 -23.33 -11.18
N LEU A 451 -2.68 -24.58 -11.11
CA LEU A 451 -3.56 -25.73 -11.19
C LEU A 451 -3.17 -26.71 -10.09
N THR A 452 -4.06 -26.95 -9.14
CA THR A 452 -3.84 -27.88 -8.05
C THR A 452 -4.85 -29.01 -8.08
N PHE A 453 -4.35 -30.23 -8.18
CA PHE A 453 -5.11 -31.46 -7.99
C PHE A 453 -4.99 -31.90 -6.54
N ARG A 454 -6.12 -32.05 -5.87
CA ARG A 454 -6.23 -32.45 -4.46
C ARG A 454 -6.77 -33.86 -4.35
N ASN A 455 -6.45 -34.52 -3.24
CA ASN A 455 -6.92 -35.88 -2.95
C ASN A 455 -6.63 -36.88 -4.11
N LEU A 456 -5.46 -36.69 -4.77
CA LEU A 456 -5.03 -37.52 -5.88
C LEU A 456 -5.09 -39.00 -5.53
N PHE A 457 -5.59 -39.81 -6.47
CA PHE A 457 -5.77 -41.25 -6.32
C PHE A 457 -6.59 -41.64 -5.09
N GLY A 458 -7.55 -40.79 -4.66
CA GLY A 458 -8.40 -41.03 -3.50
C GLY A 458 -7.74 -40.89 -2.13
N THR A 459 -6.47 -40.47 -2.07
CA THR A 459 -5.75 -40.25 -0.82
C THR A 459 -5.95 -38.84 -0.32
N LYS A 460 -6.64 -38.66 0.80
CA LYS A 460 -6.89 -37.36 1.43
C LYS A 460 -5.58 -36.64 1.76
N GLY A 461 -5.44 -35.38 1.28
CA GLY A 461 -4.27 -34.56 1.53
C GLY A 461 -3.10 -34.78 0.54
N ARG A 462 -3.16 -35.78 -0.35
CA ARG A 462 -2.23 -35.88 -1.47
C ARG A 462 -2.55 -34.85 -2.52
N SER A 463 -1.56 -34.08 -2.96
CA SER A 463 -1.80 -33.01 -3.94
C SER A 463 -0.65 -32.86 -4.93
N LEU A 464 -1.01 -32.41 -6.12
CA LEU A 464 -0.08 -32.02 -7.18
C LEU A 464 -0.45 -30.62 -7.62
N ARG A 465 0.49 -29.67 -7.50
CA ARG A 465 0.33 -28.30 -7.95
C ARG A 465 1.27 -28.01 -9.10
N LEU A 466 0.73 -27.47 -10.16
CA LEU A 466 1.44 -26.95 -11.33
C LEU A 466 1.24 -25.45 -11.39
N TYR A 467 2.31 -24.69 -11.39
CA TYR A 467 2.31 -23.25 -11.62
C TYR A 467 3.05 -22.93 -12.92
N VAL A 468 2.50 -22.06 -13.72
CA VAL A 468 3.10 -21.55 -14.96
C VAL A 468 2.92 -20.04 -15.02
N SER A 469 4.00 -19.33 -15.30
CA SER A 469 3.96 -17.89 -15.53
C SER A 469 4.70 -17.52 -16.82
N GLY A 470 4.27 -16.43 -17.44
CA GLY A 470 4.93 -15.84 -18.59
C GLY A 470 4.73 -14.34 -18.59
N GLY A 471 5.73 -13.61 -19.07
CA GLY A 471 5.68 -12.16 -19.17
C GLY A 471 6.48 -11.64 -20.35
N TYR A 472 5.99 -10.57 -20.93
CA TYR A 472 6.65 -9.75 -21.93
C TYR A 472 6.52 -8.30 -21.57
N GLU A 473 7.59 -7.56 -21.67
CA GLU A 473 7.63 -6.11 -21.50
C GLU A 473 8.43 -5.48 -22.65
N ASP A 474 7.90 -4.43 -23.22
CA ASP A 474 8.50 -3.61 -24.26
C ASP A 474 8.38 -2.16 -23.81
N LYS A 475 9.53 -1.50 -23.61
CA LYS A 475 9.61 -0.12 -23.19
C LYS A 475 10.59 0.61 -24.11
N GLY A 476 10.10 1.66 -24.74
CA GLY A 476 10.93 2.47 -25.62
C GLY A 476 10.61 3.94 -25.50
N GLY A 477 11.57 4.77 -25.88
CA GLY A 477 11.38 6.21 -25.80
C GLY A 477 12.59 7.01 -26.18
N ASN A 478 12.41 8.31 -26.21
CA ASN A 478 13.44 9.30 -26.50
C ASN A 478 13.65 10.16 -25.26
N SER A 479 14.90 10.51 -24.96
CA SER A 479 15.20 11.53 -23.97
C SER A 479 16.25 12.50 -24.48
N PHE A 480 16.25 13.70 -23.92
CA PHE A 480 17.27 14.70 -24.18
C PHE A 480 17.71 15.37 -22.89
N GLU A 481 18.94 15.84 -22.90
CA GLU A 481 19.56 16.61 -21.83
C GLU A 481 20.39 17.74 -22.44
N ASN A 482 19.98 18.98 -22.18
CA ASN A 482 20.71 20.17 -22.58
C ASN A 482 21.13 20.92 -21.33
N SER A 483 22.39 21.32 -21.25
CA SER A 483 22.86 22.16 -20.16
C SER A 483 23.96 23.12 -20.60
N VAL A 484 23.97 24.27 -19.97
CA VAL A 484 25.02 25.29 -20.15
C VAL A 484 25.54 25.66 -18.78
N PHE A 485 26.80 25.46 -18.56
CA PHE A 485 27.50 25.86 -17.34
C PHE A 485 28.42 27.05 -17.66
N ARG A 486 28.30 28.13 -16.90
CA ARG A 486 29.12 29.34 -16.99
C ARG A 486 29.87 29.53 -15.70
N SER A 487 31.18 29.72 -15.81
CA SER A 487 32.07 30.03 -14.69
C SER A 487 33.03 31.16 -15.08
N THR A 488 33.85 31.59 -14.13
CA THR A 488 34.97 32.53 -14.40
C THR A 488 36.00 31.94 -15.34
N ALA A 489 36.04 30.62 -15.54
CA ALA A 489 36.98 29.92 -16.43
C ALA A 489 36.45 29.79 -17.87
N GLY A 490 35.16 29.98 -18.10
CA GLY A 490 34.54 29.86 -19.41
C GLY A 490 33.11 29.31 -19.37
N GLU A 491 32.60 29.01 -20.56
CA GLU A 491 31.28 28.39 -20.79
C GLU A 491 31.48 26.98 -21.35
N GLU A 492 30.74 26.03 -20.80
CA GLU A 492 30.67 24.64 -21.25
C GLU A 492 29.21 24.29 -21.52
N SER A 493 28.93 23.66 -22.65
CA SER A 493 27.58 23.24 -23.03
C SER A 493 27.53 21.77 -23.39
N HIS A 494 26.46 21.10 -22.97
CA HIS A 494 26.13 19.73 -23.33
C HIS A 494 24.77 19.70 -24.01
N ASP A 495 24.65 18.96 -25.12
CA ASP A 495 23.40 18.66 -25.82
C ASP A 495 23.42 17.17 -26.20
N LEU A 496 22.67 16.39 -25.45
CA LEU A 496 22.63 14.94 -25.62
C LEU A 496 21.19 14.50 -25.90
N ARG A 497 21.04 13.58 -26.82
CA ARG A 497 19.78 12.94 -27.18
C ARG A 497 19.97 11.44 -27.11
N TYR A 498 18.95 10.76 -26.57
CA TYR A 498 18.99 9.32 -26.38
C TYR A 498 17.76 8.67 -27.02
N LEU A 499 17.99 7.55 -27.67
CA LEU A 499 16.95 6.59 -28.04
C LEU A 499 17.12 5.37 -27.13
N ASN A 500 16.10 5.08 -26.33
CA ASN A 500 16.10 3.97 -25.38
C ASN A 500 15.13 2.90 -25.86
N ASP A 501 15.56 1.64 -25.86
CA ASP A 501 14.71 0.48 -26.15
C ASP A 501 15.05 -0.64 -25.16
N GLU A 502 14.02 -1.18 -24.51
CA GLU A 502 14.14 -2.27 -23.54
C GLU A 502 13.08 -3.31 -23.82
N LYS A 503 13.50 -4.56 -24.00
CA LYS A 503 12.64 -5.72 -24.16
C LYS A 503 12.97 -6.77 -23.12
N ALA A 504 11.97 -7.16 -22.35
CA ALA A 504 12.12 -8.19 -21.34
C ALA A 504 11.12 -9.33 -21.56
N TYR A 505 11.62 -10.53 -21.40
CA TYR A 505 10.86 -11.78 -21.49
C TYR A 505 11.06 -12.57 -20.20
N SER A 506 10.00 -13.13 -19.67
CA SER A 506 10.06 -14.03 -18.53
C SER A 506 9.18 -15.26 -18.75
N ALA A 507 9.64 -16.39 -18.26
CA ALA A 507 8.86 -17.61 -18.18
C ALA A 507 9.23 -18.34 -16.89
N GLY A 508 8.23 -18.89 -16.23
CA GLY A 508 8.43 -19.65 -14.98
C GLY A 508 7.51 -20.84 -14.94
N GLY A 509 7.97 -21.90 -14.30
CA GLY A 509 7.16 -23.06 -14.01
C GLY A 509 7.60 -23.69 -12.69
N SER A 510 6.62 -24.19 -11.93
CA SER A 510 6.92 -25.02 -10.77
C SER A 510 5.97 -26.18 -10.66
N LEU A 511 6.50 -27.30 -10.20
CA LEU A 511 5.76 -28.52 -9.87
C LEU A 511 5.98 -28.80 -8.40
N ARG A 512 4.90 -28.99 -7.66
CA ARG A 512 4.95 -29.37 -6.24
C ARG A 512 4.05 -30.58 -6.00
N TYR A 513 4.62 -31.62 -5.44
CA TYR A 513 3.90 -32.82 -5.03
C TYR A 513 3.93 -32.96 -3.52
N VAL A 514 2.78 -33.27 -2.92
CA VAL A 514 2.63 -33.49 -1.49
C VAL A 514 2.10 -34.91 -1.25
N GLU A 515 2.86 -35.68 -0.48
CA GLU A 515 2.47 -37.01 -0.02
C GLU A 515 2.16 -36.99 1.48
N PRO A 516 0.93 -37.27 1.92
CA PRO A 516 0.62 -37.42 3.32
C PRO A 516 1.12 -38.81 3.83
N LEU A 517 1.86 -38.77 4.92
CA LEU A 517 2.33 -39.98 5.62
C LEU A 517 1.57 -40.08 6.95
N GLY A 518 0.29 -40.45 6.88
CA GLY A 518 -0.67 -40.44 7.99
C GLY A 518 -1.23 -39.02 8.26
N ASP A 519 -1.80 -38.83 9.47
CA ASP A 519 -2.54 -37.60 9.79
C ASP A 519 -1.65 -36.39 10.12
N LYS A 520 -0.43 -36.63 10.55
CA LYS A 520 0.45 -35.56 11.07
C LYS A 520 1.67 -35.26 10.22
N TRP A 521 2.12 -36.23 9.41
CA TRP A 521 3.30 -36.09 8.59
C TRP A 521 2.94 -35.83 7.13
N LYS A 522 3.71 -34.93 6.49
CA LYS A 522 3.63 -34.66 5.05
C LYS A 522 5.05 -34.59 4.48
N LEU A 523 5.24 -35.19 3.33
CA LEU A 523 6.45 -35.08 2.52
C LEU A 523 6.12 -34.22 1.30
N THR A 524 6.89 -33.18 1.05
CA THR A 524 6.74 -32.26 -0.09
C THR A 524 7.98 -32.34 -0.96
N ALA A 525 7.79 -32.57 -2.25
CA ALA A 525 8.83 -32.42 -3.26
C ALA A 525 8.42 -31.31 -4.23
N ALA A 526 9.33 -30.38 -4.50
CA ALA A 526 9.08 -29.29 -5.44
C ALA A 526 10.26 -29.08 -6.37
N ALA A 527 9.94 -28.69 -7.62
CA ALA A 527 10.90 -28.28 -8.62
C ALA A 527 10.40 -26.98 -9.26
N GLN A 528 11.28 -26.01 -9.44
CA GLN A 528 10.97 -24.72 -10.05
C GLN A 528 12.03 -24.36 -11.07
N LEU A 529 11.58 -23.85 -12.21
CA LEU A 529 12.42 -23.30 -13.27
C LEU A 529 11.95 -21.88 -13.58
N ASN A 530 12.87 -20.92 -13.60
CA ASN A 530 12.61 -19.56 -14.01
C ASN A 530 13.61 -19.18 -15.11
N PHE A 531 13.11 -18.51 -16.10
CA PHE A 531 13.86 -17.92 -17.20
C PHE A 531 13.52 -16.45 -17.32
N SER A 532 14.53 -15.60 -17.49
CA SER A 532 14.32 -14.23 -17.94
C SER A 532 15.41 -13.81 -18.92
N LYS A 533 15.04 -12.97 -19.85
CA LYS A 533 15.91 -12.33 -20.82
C LYS A 533 15.56 -10.86 -20.90
N SER A 534 16.58 -10.00 -20.86
CA SER A 534 16.41 -8.56 -21.05
C SER A 534 17.42 -8.06 -22.07
N ASP A 535 16.93 -7.34 -23.07
CA ASP A 535 17.71 -6.64 -24.08
C ASP A 535 17.48 -5.15 -23.89
N ILE A 536 18.51 -4.39 -23.55
CA ILE A 536 18.47 -2.96 -23.29
C ILE A 536 19.44 -2.26 -24.24
N SER A 537 18.96 -1.28 -24.99
CA SER A 537 19.79 -0.42 -25.81
C SER A 537 19.55 1.05 -25.50
N ARG A 538 20.62 1.80 -25.46
CA ARG A 538 20.64 3.25 -25.38
C ARG A 538 21.55 3.78 -26.46
N ASP A 539 20.97 4.44 -27.43
CA ASP A 539 21.70 5.08 -28.51
C ASP A 539 21.75 6.59 -28.23
N ALA A 540 22.96 7.11 -28.04
CA ALA A 540 23.19 8.52 -27.72
C ALA A 540 23.73 9.26 -28.93
N SER A 541 23.27 10.49 -29.11
CA SER A 541 23.76 11.43 -30.12
C SER A 541 23.95 12.82 -29.54
N ASP A 542 24.90 13.55 -30.07
CA ASP A 542 25.16 14.97 -29.80
C ASP A 542 25.17 15.76 -31.10
N MET A 543 25.61 17.02 -31.06
CA MET A 543 25.70 17.89 -32.25
C MET A 543 26.63 17.36 -33.33
N SER A 544 27.58 16.48 -32.99
CA SER A 544 28.54 15.84 -33.93
C SER A 544 28.04 14.55 -34.55
N GLY A 545 26.90 14.03 -34.07
CA GLY A 545 26.27 12.81 -34.51
C GLY A 545 26.20 11.74 -33.42
N HIS A 546 26.34 10.47 -33.79
CA HIS A 546 26.31 9.35 -32.83
C HIS A 546 27.47 9.48 -31.82
N ASN A 547 27.17 9.27 -30.53
CA ASN A 547 28.12 9.38 -29.43
C ASN A 547 28.30 8.05 -28.72
N ASP A 548 29.39 7.35 -29.09
CA ASP A 548 29.72 6.04 -28.52
C ASP A 548 29.94 6.07 -26.99
N PHE A 549 30.43 7.20 -26.46
CA PHE A 549 30.72 7.35 -25.04
C PHE A 549 29.48 7.24 -24.15
N TYR A 550 28.37 7.79 -24.60
CA TYR A 550 27.08 7.76 -23.87
C TYR A 550 26.15 6.67 -24.37
N SER A 551 26.51 5.93 -25.40
CA SER A 551 25.73 4.80 -25.92
C SER A 551 26.03 3.52 -25.16
N SER A 552 25.04 2.68 -24.96
CA SER A 552 25.21 1.40 -24.29
C SER A 552 24.27 0.34 -24.85
N LEU A 553 24.75 -0.90 -24.85
CA LEU A 553 23.97 -2.09 -25.17
C LEU A 553 24.18 -3.12 -24.08
N SER A 554 23.10 -3.69 -23.56
CA SER A 554 23.17 -4.75 -22.55
C SER A 554 22.17 -5.84 -22.87
N ASN A 555 22.65 -7.06 -22.92
CA ASN A 555 21.84 -8.26 -23.04
C ASN A 555 22.08 -9.12 -21.80
N SER A 556 21.03 -9.45 -21.09
CA SER A 556 21.12 -10.33 -19.93
C SER A 556 20.20 -11.54 -20.09
N ARG A 557 20.69 -12.67 -19.63
CA ARG A 557 19.97 -13.93 -19.58
C ARG A 557 20.13 -14.54 -18.21
N TYR A 558 19.00 -14.88 -17.61
CA TYR A 558 18.97 -15.49 -16.29
C TYR A 558 18.16 -16.77 -16.34
N ILE A 559 18.73 -17.85 -15.83
CA ILE A 559 18.07 -19.15 -15.65
C ILE A 559 18.28 -19.57 -14.20
N ALA A 560 17.20 -19.82 -13.47
CA ALA A 560 17.28 -20.36 -12.12
C ALA A 560 16.45 -21.62 -12.00
N GLN A 561 17.02 -22.61 -11.35
CA GLN A 561 16.35 -23.85 -11.01
C GLN A 561 16.47 -24.13 -9.51
N ASN A 562 15.36 -24.50 -8.90
CA ASN A 562 15.31 -24.81 -7.49
C ASN A 562 14.63 -26.16 -7.29
N TYR A 563 15.19 -26.97 -6.40
CA TYR A 563 14.60 -28.24 -5.97
C TYR A 563 14.51 -28.26 -4.46
N ASP A 564 13.39 -28.68 -3.95
CA ASP A 564 13.09 -28.70 -2.52
C ASP A 564 12.48 -30.06 -2.15
N LEU A 565 12.96 -30.63 -1.05
CA LEU A 565 12.38 -31.79 -0.42
C LEU A 565 12.20 -31.52 1.07
N THR A 566 10.97 -31.48 1.54
CA THR A 566 10.63 -31.08 2.90
C THR A 566 9.71 -32.09 3.55
N ALA A 567 10.07 -32.53 4.77
CA ALA A 567 9.21 -33.30 5.66
C ALA A 567 8.64 -32.36 6.73
N GLN A 568 7.33 -32.36 6.91
CA GLN A 568 6.63 -31.52 7.88
C GLN A 568 5.84 -32.38 8.86
N TYR A 569 5.97 -32.08 10.15
CA TYR A 569 5.13 -32.63 11.21
C TYR A 569 4.23 -31.53 11.77
N THR A 570 2.93 -31.76 11.77
CA THR A 570 1.92 -30.80 12.23
C THR A 570 1.40 -31.22 13.60
N PHE A 571 1.58 -30.39 14.63
CA PHE A 571 1.05 -30.58 15.99
C PHE A 571 -0.43 -30.21 16.05
N ASN A 572 -0.79 -29.06 15.49
CA ASN A 572 -2.15 -28.51 15.41
C ASN A 572 -2.26 -27.52 14.24
N GLU A 573 -3.41 -26.86 14.07
CA GLU A 573 -3.68 -25.95 12.95
C GLU A 573 -2.71 -24.74 12.86
N ARG A 574 -1.99 -24.42 13.93
CA ARG A 574 -1.08 -23.25 13.99
C ARG A 574 0.38 -23.61 14.27
N SER A 575 0.64 -24.86 14.63
CA SER A 575 1.99 -25.26 15.07
C SER A 575 2.48 -26.46 14.26
N PHE A 576 3.63 -26.32 13.66
CA PHE A 576 4.30 -27.37 12.89
C PHE A 576 5.82 -27.25 13.03
N ILE A 577 6.52 -28.30 12.68
CA ILE A 577 7.96 -28.32 12.48
C ILE A 577 8.24 -28.90 11.10
N SER A 578 9.19 -28.32 10.38
CA SER A 578 9.60 -28.82 9.08
C SER A 578 11.11 -28.99 9.02
N LEU A 579 11.54 -30.03 8.34
CA LEU A 579 12.94 -30.29 8.00
C LEU A 579 13.01 -30.52 6.49
N GLY A 580 13.88 -29.78 5.82
CA GLY A 580 14.01 -29.87 4.37
C GLY A 580 15.43 -29.70 3.88
N ALA A 581 15.65 -30.18 2.67
CA ALA A 581 16.83 -29.94 1.88
C ALA A 581 16.44 -29.18 0.63
N LYS A 582 17.16 -28.10 0.34
CA LYS A 582 16.96 -27.29 -0.86
C LYS A 582 18.26 -27.18 -1.62
N THR A 583 18.21 -27.36 -2.93
CA THR A 583 19.31 -27.06 -3.82
C THR A 583 18.85 -26.09 -4.89
N SER A 584 19.74 -25.19 -5.30
CA SER A 584 19.49 -24.22 -6.36
C SER A 584 20.66 -24.16 -7.29
N GLY A 585 20.38 -24.01 -8.59
CA GLY A 585 21.32 -23.68 -9.62
C GLY A 585 20.92 -22.40 -10.31
N MET A 586 21.88 -21.59 -10.65
CA MET A 586 21.66 -20.31 -11.32
C MET A 586 22.71 -20.13 -12.42
N LEU A 587 22.24 -19.73 -13.58
CA LEU A 587 23.08 -19.25 -14.68
C LEU A 587 22.67 -17.80 -14.94
N ASN A 588 23.64 -16.91 -14.85
CA ASN A 588 23.45 -15.50 -15.19
C ASN A 588 24.54 -15.11 -16.20
N GLU A 589 24.11 -14.80 -17.40
CA GLU A 589 24.97 -14.33 -18.47
C GLU A 589 24.59 -12.88 -18.77
N THR A 590 25.54 -11.97 -18.68
CA THR A 590 25.35 -10.58 -19.06
C THR A 590 26.45 -10.15 -20.00
N TRP A 591 26.06 -9.64 -21.14
CA TRP A 591 26.94 -9.00 -22.09
C TRP A 591 26.57 -7.52 -22.15
N SER A 592 27.57 -6.66 -21.98
CA SER A 592 27.36 -5.22 -22.07
C SER A 592 28.51 -4.52 -22.82
N ARG A 593 28.16 -3.47 -23.54
CA ARG A 593 29.05 -2.57 -24.20
C ARG A 593 28.71 -1.13 -23.84
N SER A 594 29.72 -0.39 -23.37
CA SER A 594 29.58 1.04 -23.08
C SER A 594 30.95 1.74 -23.29
N TYR A 595 30.94 3.02 -23.48
CA TYR A 595 32.13 3.88 -23.60
C TYR A 595 33.11 3.47 -24.70
N GLY A 596 32.65 2.95 -25.82
CA GLY A 596 33.53 2.48 -26.88
C GLY A 596 34.50 1.37 -26.48
N VAL A 597 34.38 0.79 -25.28
CA VAL A 597 35.22 -0.28 -24.75
C VAL A 597 34.75 -1.63 -25.30
N ALA A 598 35.67 -2.59 -25.44
CA ALA A 598 35.32 -3.95 -25.86
C ALA A 598 34.24 -4.58 -24.92
N ALA A 599 33.35 -5.37 -25.51
CA ALA A 599 32.33 -6.08 -24.78
C ALA A 599 32.93 -6.91 -23.63
N THR A 600 32.30 -6.83 -22.45
CA THR A 600 32.65 -7.68 -21.31
C THR A 600 31.58 -8.77 -21.16
N THR A 601 32.04 -10.01 -21.02
CA THR A 601 31.14 -11.15 -20.69
C THR A 601 31.42 -11.54 -19.24
N GLY A 602 30.33 -11.64 -18.44
CA GLY A 602 30.40 -12.13 -17.08
C GLY A 602 29.56 -13.41 -16.95
N GLU A 603 30.16 -14.49 -16.49
CA GLU A 603 29.46 -15.69 -16.04
C GLU A 603 29.57 -15.74 -14.51
N GLY A 604 28.42 -15.89 -13.81
CA GLY A 604 28.34 -15.97 -12.35
C GLY A 604 27.40 -17.06 -11.85
#